data_3856839421a07db0d38645348f60d4e9
#
_entry.id   3856839421a07db0d38645348f60d4e9
#
_cell.length_a   1.000
_cell.length_b   1.000
_cell.length_c   1.000
_cell.angle_alpha   90.00
_cell.angle_beta   90.00
_cell.angle_gamma   90.00
#
_symmetry.space_group_name_H-M   'P 1'
#
loop_
_entity.id
_entity.type
_entity.pdbx_description
1 polymer ?
#
loop_
_entity_poly.entity_id
_entity_poly.type
_entity_poly.pdbx_seq_one_letter_code
_entity_poly.pdbx_strand_id
1 'polypeptide(L)'
;MKRTLRLRPAILATLTLSFALLVAGSVSVGAAATTRPDGAPSGTPVIYFAADGMRPDLVDKYAKQGAMPTMKHLMAQGLKGDNGLRQGFPPNTGVGWYTLSTGTWPSEHGSTNNTFHRTGEGNFNNSTSFATTGILQADHIAQSAERSGKTVVSMEWVGTRNLVPALQGPVVDFRTFIGGRGIVLNYDLPGQPAGANAFGVQYQRIDLADAAGWTNVPASFSPAKQTSFTHNNSQLAANGVWDVYIYDSTDDGTVDYDRVLVVSAANGKNGALAVANVPQGEWADAKLTIASGSLAGLTAGFYLKVIDLTGDLSKFRLYFTSVQRANATYNALGPAGSA
;
A
#
# COMPACT_ATOMS: atom_id res chain seq x y z
N MET A 1 -36.61 -36.25 -57.40
CA MET A 1 -35.91 -37.54 -57.17
C MET A 1 -35.25 -37.46 -55.75
N LYS A 2 -35.86 -38.10 -54.76
CA LYS A 2 -35.35 -38.25 -53.44
C LYS A 2 -34.52 -39.53 -53.36
N ARG A 3 -33.21 -39.43 -53.08
CA ARG A 3 -32.34 -40.59 -52.78
C ARG A 3 -32.22 -40.73 -51.30
N THR A 4 -32.84 -41.71 -50.71
CA THR A 4 -32.68 -42.15 -49.32
C THR A 4 -31.45 -43.07 -49.25
N LEU A 5 -30.44 -42.65 -48.50
CA LEU A 5 -29.30 -43.51 -48.17
C LEU A 5 -29.66 -44.41 -46.99
N ARG A 6 -29.69 -45.71 -47.22
CA ARG A 6 -29.81 -46.73 -46.18
C ARG A 6 -28.43 -47.09 -45.66
N LEU A 7 -28.12 -46.72 -44.45
CA LEU A 7 -26.93 -47.20 -43.75
C LEU A 7 -27.14 -48.65 -43.25
N ARG A 8 -26.17 -49.50 -43.58
CA ARG A 8 -26.18 -50.92 -43.21
C ARG A 8 -25.83 -51.08 -41.70
N PRO A 9 -26.43 -52.06 -40.98
CA PRO A 9 -26.30 -52.20 -39.54
C PRO A 9 -24.97 -52.81 -39.06
N ALA A 10 -24.01 -53.02 -39.91
CA ALA A 10 -22.69 -53.62 -39.55
C ALA A 10 -21.66 -52.61 -38.98
N ILE A 11 -21.95 -51.31 -39.03
CA ILE A 11 -21.03 -50.26 -38.50
C ILE A 11 -21.32 -49.88 -37.05
N LEU A 12 -22.47 -50.31 -36.49
CA LEU A 12 -22.90 -49.97 -35.16
C LEU A 12 -22.29 -50.89 -34.06
N ALA A 13 -21.81 -52.08 -34.43
CA ALA A 13 -21.25 -53.05 -33.49
C ALA A 13 -19.76 -52.80 -33.14
N THR A 14 -19.03 -52.05 -33.97
CA THR A 14 -17.60 -51.80 -33.75
C THR A 14 -17.34 -50.50 -32.96
N LEU A 15 -18.31 -49.60 -32.84
CA LEU A 15 -18.13 -48.35 -32.08
C LEU A 15 -18.44 -48.52 -30.57
N THR A 16 -19.19 -49.55 -30.19
CA THR A 16 -19.56 -49.78 -28.78
C THR A 16 -18.49 -50.55 -28.01
N LEU A 17 -17.59 -51.25 -28.66
CA LEU A 17 -16.51 -52.00 -28.00
C LEU A 17 -15.28 -51.15 -27.72
N SER A 18 -15.09 -50.04 -28.43
CA SER A 18 -13.95 -49.13 -28.21
C SER A 18 -14.16 -48.14 -27.05
N PHE A 19 -15.40 -47.93 -26.58
CA PHE A 19 -15.68 -47.01 -25.50
C PHE A 19 -15.65 -47.70 -24.13
N ALA A 20 -15.72 -49.02 -24.08
CA ALA A 20 -15.68 -49.77 -22.81
C ALA A 20 -14.26 -50.07 -22.30
N LEU A 21 -13.23 -49.89 -23.14
CA LEU A 21 -11.82 -50.13 -22.76
C LEU A 21 -11.06 -48.89 -22.27
N LEU A 22 -11.67 -47.68 -22.37
CA LEU A 22 -11.04 -46.43 -21.92
C LEU A 22 -11.43 -46.00 -20.48
N VAL A 23 -12.31 -46.75 -19.80
CA VAL A 23 -12.78 -46.39 -18.43
C VAL A 23 -12.10 -47.23 -17.35
N ALA A 24 -11.26 -48.19 -17.70
CA ALA A 24 -10.62 -49.07 -16.69
C ALA A 24 -9.18 -48.69 -16.36
N GLY A 25 -8.74 -47.48 -16.69
CA GLY A 25 -7.37 -47.02 -16.46
C GLY A 25 -7.25 -45.73 -15.62
N SER A 26 -8.22 -45.43 -14.73
CA SER A 26 -7.97 -44.42 -13.69
C SER A 26 -7.09 -45.01 -12.61
N VAL A 27 -5.77 -44.97 -12.84
CA VAL A 27 -4.82 -45.08 -11.76
C VAL A 27 -5.06 -43.87 -10.87
N SER A 28 -5.79 -44.07 -9.78
CA SER A 28 -5.78 -43.17 -8.65
C SER A 28 -4.34 -43.18 -8.09
N VAL A 29 -3.52 -42.25 -8.55
CA VAL A 29 -2.34 -41.86 -7.78
C VAL A 29 -2.92 -41.22 -6.52
N GLY A 30 -3.07 -42.05 -5.50
CA GLY A 30 -3.28 -41.59 -4.14
C GLY A 30 -2.09 -40.71 -3.80
N ALA A 31 -2.29 -39.42 -3.82
CA ALA A 31 -1.35 -38.53 -3.14
C ALA A 31 -1.35 -38.99 -1.68
N ALA A 32 -0.34 -39.73 -1.30
CA ALA A 32 -0.03 -39.96 0.11
C ALA A 32 0.08 -38.55 0.71
N ALA A 33 -0.89 -38.17 1.51
CA ALA A 33 -0.76 -37.03 2.38
C ALA A 33 0.39 -37.34 3.31
N THR A 34 1.57 -36.86 2.99
CA THR A 34 2.68 -36.87 3.92
C THR A 34 2.28 -35.96 5.06
N THR A 35 1.82 -36.58 6.17
CA THR A 35 1.64 -35.88 7.43
C THR A 35 3.03 -35.39 7.84
N ARG A 36 3.17 -34.07 7.79
CA ARG A 36 4.36 -33.37 8.23
C ARG A 36 4.41 -33.45 9.74
N PRO A 37 5.56 -33.74 10.37
CA PRO A 37 5.69 -33.64 11.82
C PRO A 37 5.42 -32.20 12.24
N ASP A 38 4.54 -32.03 13.22
CA ASP A 38 4.24 -30.73 13.83
C ASP A 38 5.55 -30.09 14.33
N GLY A 39 5.84 -28.86 13.85
CA GLY A 39 6.75 -27.95 14.54
C GLY A 39 8.00 -27.45 13.84
N ALA A 40 8.33 -27.83 12.60
CA ALA A 40 9.46 -27.19 11.91
C ALA A 40 9.01 -26.35 10.71
N PRO A 41 9.40 -25.08 10.61
CA PRO A 41 9.21 -24.32 9.38
C PRO A 41 10.07 -24.96 8.29
N SER A 42 9.45 -25.69 7.40
CA SER A 42 10.15 -26.35 6.32
C SER A 42 10.22 -25.45 5.12
N GLY A 43 11.38 -24.95 4.87
CA GLY A 43 11.73 -24.19 3.69
C GLY A 43 12.22 -22.78 4.01
N THR A 44 13.01 -22.24 3.11
CA THR A 44 13.49 -20.86 3.16
C THR A 44 12.30 -19.91 3.10
N PRO A 45 12.22 -18.89 3.97
CA PRO A 45 11.22 -17.85 3.87
C PRO A 45 11.28 -17.16 2.50
N VAL A 46 10.12 -16.88 1.93
CA VAL A 46 10.00 -16.18 0.65
C VAL A 46 9.36 -14.82 0.91
N ILE A 47 10.02 -13.75 0.45
CA ILE A 47 9.46 -12.41 0.43
C ILE A 47 9.04 -12.12 -1.01
N TYR A 48 7.75 -11.90 -1.22
CA TYR A 48 7.21 -11.46 -2.49
C TYR A 48 6.87 -9.97 -2.40
N PHE A 49 7.77 -9.14 -2.91
CA PHE A 49 7.65 -7.68 -2.86
C PHE A 49 7.21 -7.15 -4.22
N ALA A 50 6.12 -6.37 -4.24
CA ALA A 50 5.65 -5.66 -5.42
C ALA A 50 5.65 -4.16 -5.17
N ALA A 51 6.10 -3.39 -6.15
CA ALA A 51 6.06 -1.93 -6.13
C ALA A 51 5.23 -1.44 -7.31
N ASP A 52 4.08 -0.83 -7.01
CA ASP A 52 3.22 -0.24 -8.02
C ASP A 52 3.93 0.91 -8.76
N GLY A 53 3.77 0.97 -10.07
CA GLY A 53 4.40 2.00 -10.90
C GLY A 53 5.93 1.92 -11.04
N MET A 54 6.57 0.87 -10.56
CA MET A 54 8.02 0.70 -10.70
C MET A 54 8.41 0.39 -12.15
N ARG A 55 9.20 1.27 -12.76
CA ARG A 55 9.67 1.15 -14.14
C ARG A 55 11.07 0.56 -14.19
N PRO A 56 11.31 -0.53 -14.96
CA PRO A 56 12.63 -1.18 -15.03
C PRO A 56 13.76 -0.26 -15.50
N ASP A 57 13.46 0.60 -16.50
CA ASP A 57 14.43 1.56 -17.04
C ASP A 57 14.88 2.61 -15.99
N LEU A 58 13.96 3.07 -15.14
CA LEU A 58 14.28 4.00 -14.05
C LEU A 58 15.02 3.31 -12.92
N VAL A 59 14.66 2.07 -12.59
CA VAL A 59 15.44 1.27 -11.62
C VAL A 59 16.87 1.10 -12.08
N ASP A 60 17.10 0.73 -13.33
CA ASP A 60 18.44 0.61 -13.92
C ASP A 60 19.22 1.92 -13.85
N LYS A 61 18.58 3.03 -14.23
CA LYS A 61 19.17 4.36 -14.20
C LYS A 61 19.61 4.73 -12.78
N TYR A 62 18.71 4.66 -11.82
CA TYR A 62 18.99 5.08 -10.45
C TYR A 62 19.92 4.11 -9.70
N ALA A 63 19.87 2.83 -10.00
CA ALA A 63 20.81 1.85 -9.48
C ALA A 63 22.26 2.14 -9.98
N LYS A 64 22.42 2.46 -11.26
CA LYS A 64 23.72 2.87 -11.83
C LYS A 64 24.25 4.15 -11.22
N GLN A 65 23.37 5.10 -10.89
CA GLN A 65 23.73 6.36 -10.23
C GLN A 65 24.02 6.23 -8.73
N GLY A 66 23.84 5.04 -8.15
CA GLY A 66 24.02 4.80 -6.72
C GLY A 66 22.84 5.20 -5.84
N ALA A 67 21.76 5.75 -6.40
CA ALA A 67 20.57 6.16 -5.66
C ALA A 67 19.69 4.98 -5.18
N MET A 68 19.90 3.79 -5.75
CA MET A 68 19.18 2.56 -5.37
C MET A 68 20.18 1.41 -5.10
N PRO A 69 20.97 1.48 -4.03
CA PRO A 69 22.05 0.50 -3.78
C PRO A 69 21.52 -0.91 -3.54
N THR A 70 20.42 -1.05 -2.83
CA THR A 70 19.77 -2.35 -2.58
C THR A 70 19.29 -2.99 -3.88
N MET A 71 18.64 -2.23 -4.77
CA MET A 71 18.20 -2.77 -6.06
C MET A 71 19.40 -3.15 -6.94
N LYS A 72 20.47 -2.36 -6.93
CA LYS A 72 21.71 -2.69 -7.61
C LYS A 72 22.30 -4.02 -7.13
N HIS A 73 22.31 -4.23 -5.83
CA HIS A 73 22.79 -5.48 -5.20
C HIS A 73 21.91 -6.67 -5.59
N LEU A 74 20.60 -6.57 -5.46
CA LEU A 74 19.67 -7.63 -5.81
C LEU A 74 19.77 -8.00 -7.30
N MET A 75 19.87 -7.03 -8.20
CA MET A 75 20.04 -7.29 -9.63
C MET A 75 21.38 -7.95 -9.96
N ALA A 76 22.43 -7.69 -9.18
CA ALA A 76 23.75 -8.29 -9.40
C ALA A 76 23.85 -9.74 -8.92
N GLN A 77 23.06 -10.10 -7.93
CA GLN A 77 23.09 -11.45 -7.32
C GLN A 77 21.92 -12.33 -7.72
N GLY A 78 20.85 -11.73 -8.21
CA GLY A 78 19.62 -12.43 -8.59
C GLY A 78 19.44 -12.55 -10.10
N LEU A 79 18.24 -12.96 -10.48
CA LEU A 79 17.81 -12.98 -11.87
C LEU A 79 17.00 -11.72 -12.16
N LYS A 80 17.23 -11.13 -13.32
CA LYS A 80 16.50 -9.97 -13.83
C LYS A 80 15.83 -10.34 -15.15
N GLY A 81 14.53 -10.05 -15.27
CA GLY A 81 13.83 -10.18 -16.53
C GLY A 81 14.24 -9.09 -17.52
N ASP A 82 14.44 -9.46 -18.79
CA ASP A 82 14.94 -8.53 -19.82
C ASP A 82 13.95 -7.41 -20.17
N ASN A 83 12.65 -7.70 -20.12
CA ASN A 83 11.59 -6.82 -20.60
C ASN A 83 10.64 -6.33 -19.49
N GLY A 84 11.01 -6.51 -18.20
CA GLY A 84 10.14 -6.21 -17.08
C GLY A 84 8.94 -7.16 -16.95
N LEU A 85 7.92 -6.73 -16.20
CA LEU A 85 6.72 -7.51 -15.95
C LEU A 85 5.65 -7.21 -17.01
N ARG A 86 5.09 -8.26 -17.62
CA ARG A 86 3.93 -8.12 -18.51
C ARG A 86 2.65 -8.05 -17.68
N GLN A 87 1.91 -6.96 -17.85
CA GLN A 87 0.63 -6.77 -17.20
C GLN A 87 -0.56 -7.16 -18.06
N GLY A 88 -1.71 -7.41 -17.41
CA GLY A 88 -3.00 -7.46 -18.08
C GLY A 88 -3.44 -6.07 -18.56
N PHE A 89 -4.42 -6.04 -19.45
CA PHE A 89 -5.00 -4.80 -19.96
C PHE A 89 -6.42 -4.60 -19.38
N PRO A 90 -6.80 -3.38 -18.98
CA PRO A 90 -5.99 -2.16 -18.87
C PRO A 90 -4.98 -2.23 -17.72
N PRO A 91 -3.80 -1.58 -17.85
CA PRO A 91 -2.76 -1.62 -16.82
C PRO A 91 -3.11 -0.72 -15.64
N ASN A 92 -4.00 -1.19 -14.78
CA ASN A 92 -4.43 -0.50 -13.57
C ASN A 92 -4.41 -1.41 -12.34
N THR A 93 -4.72 -0.87 -11.18
CA THR A 93 -4.61 -1.54 -9.89
C THR A 93 -5.35 -2.88 -9.85
N GLY A 94 -6.66 -2.89 -10.16
CA GLY A 94 -7.49 -4.09 -10.05
C GLY A 94 -7.07 -5.21 -10.99
N VAL A 95 -6.64 -4.88 -12.19
CA VAL A 95 -6.16 -5.86 -13.17
C VAL A 95 -4.75 -6.33 -12.82
N GLY A 96 -3.83 -5.39 -12.61
CA GLY A 96 -2.41 -5.69 -12.45
C GLY A 96 -2.10 -6.51 -11.20
N TRP A 97 -2.66 -6.13 -10.07
CA TRP A 97 -2.42 -6.83 -8.80
C TRP A 97 -3.00 -8.25 -8.79
N TYR A 98 -4.18 -8.46 -9.39
CA TYR A 98 -4.73 -9.81 -9.50
C TYR A 98 -3.99 -10.66 -10.54
N THR A 99 -3.62 -10.10 -11.70
CA THR A 99 -2.74 -10.79 -12.64
C THR A 99 -1.43 -11.23 -11.97
N LEU A 100 -0.82 -10.33 -11.18
CA LEU A 100 0.44 -10.62 -10.49
C LEU A 100 0.29 -11.70 -9.41
N SER A 101 -0.83 -11.72 -8.69
CA SER A 101 -1.05 -12.65 -7.59
C SER A 101 -1.62 -14.01 -8.00
N THR A 102 -2.17 -14.13 -9.20
CA THR A 102 -2.79 -15.36 -9.70
C THR A 102 -2.01 -16.01 -10.83
N GLY A 103 -1.18 -15.22 -11.55
CA GLY A 103 -0.53 -15.67 -12.77
C GLY A 103 -1.49 -15.84 -13.95
N THR A 104 -2.73 -15.32 -13.86
CA THR A 104 -3.78 -15.46 -14.87
C THR A 104 -4.18 -14.11 -15.46
N TRP A 105 -4.91 -14.16 -16.57
CA TRP A 105 -5.42 -12.97 -17.26
C TRP A 105 -6.76 -12.50 -16.68
N PRO A 106 -7.17 -11.24 -16.94
CA PRO A 106 -8.47 -10.70 -16.48
C PRO A 106 -9.69 -11.55 -16.85
N SER A 107 -9.64 -12.24 -17.99
CA SER A 107 -10.69 -13.18 -18.41
C SER A 107 -10.85 -14.40 -17.50
N GLU A 108 -9.80 -14.74 -16.75
CA GLU A 108 -9.79 -15.88 -15.83
C GLU A 108 -10.00 -15.44 -14.40
N HIS A 109 -9.30 -14.37 -13.96
CA HIS A 109 -9.42 -13.92 -12.57
C HIS A 109 -10.60 -12.98 -12.32
N GLY A 110 -11.30 -12.51 -13.36
CA GLY A 110 -12.57 -11.79 -13.27
C GLY A 110 -12.48 -10.29 -12.97
N SER A 111 -11.32 -9.75 -12.65
CA SER A 111 -11.14 -8.31 -12.40
C SER A 111 -10.67 -7.61 -13.68
N THR A 112 -11.60 -6.99 -14.41
CA THR A 112 -11.33 -6.41 -15.72
C THR A 112 -11.00 -4.93 -15.70
N ASN A 113 -11.15 -4.27 -14.54
CA ASN A 113 -10.80 -2.86 -14.33
C ASN A 113 -10.79 -2.56 -12.81
N ASN A 114 -10.50 -1.31 -12.41
CA ASN A 114 -10.69 -0.87 -11.03
C ASN A 114 -12.16 -0.87 -10.60
N THR A 115 -13.04 -0.48 -11.52
CA THR A 115 -14.49 -0.66 -11.43
C THR A 115 -15.02 -1.13 -12.77
N PHE A 116 -15.97 -2.03 -12.77
CA PHE A 116 -16.50 -2.63 -13.97
C PHE A 116 -17.95 -3.08 -13.78
N HIS A 117 -18.62 -3.37 -14.89
CA HIS A 117 -19.93 -4.00 -14.92
C HIS A 117 -19.76 -5.53 -14.80
N ARG A 118 -20.49 -6.11 -13.85
CA ARG A 118 -20.52 -7.56 -13.66
C ARG A 118 -21.73 -8.15 -14.35
N THR A 119 -21.57 -9.32 -14.96
CA THR A 119 -22.70 -10.06 -15.52
C THR A 119 -23.80 -10.28 -14.48
N GLY A 120 -25.02 -9.94 -14.83
CA GLY A 120 -26.19 -10.01 -13.94
C GLY A 120 -26.50 -8.72 -13.19
N GLU A 121 -25.69 -7.68 -13.27
CA GLU A 121 -26.04 -6.35 -12.78
C GLU A 121 -27.10 -5.72 -13.69
N GLY A 122 -28.12 -5.06 -13.11
CA GLY A 122 -29.32 -4.59 -13.83
C GLY A 122 -29.10 -3.37 -14.75
N ASN A 123 -27.92 -2.81 -14.79
CA ASN A 123 -27.56 -1.68 -15.65
C ASN A 123 -26.08 -1.73 -16.02
N PHE A 124 -25.67 -0.93 -17.01
CA PHE A 124 -24.28 -0.84 -17.43
C PHE A 124 -23.41 0.11 -16.60
N ASN A 125 -23.80 0.39 -15.38
CA ASN A 125 -22.94 1.15 -14.47
C ASN A 125 -21.77 0.28 -14.02
N ASN A 126 -20.58 0.87 -13.92
CA ASN A 126 -19.41 0.22 -13.37
C ASN A 126 -19.48 0.27 -11.83
N SER A 127 -20.38 -0.56 -11.25
CA SER A 127 -20.66 -0.57 -9.82
C SER A 127 -19.83 -1.59 -9.04
N THR A 128 -19.40 -2.67 -9.69
CA THR A 128 -18.51 -3.66 -9.08
C THR A 128 -17.07 -3.17 -9.11
N SER A 129 -16.37 -3.31 -8.00
CA SER A 129 -14.97 -2.91 -7.85
C SER A 129 -14.09 -4.15 -7.64
N PHE A 130 -12.81 -4.05 -8.00
CA PHE A 130 -11.82 -5.09 -7.64
C PHE A 130 -11.75 -5.35 -6.13
N ALA A 131 -12.16 -4.39 -5.31
CA ALA A 131 -12.22 -4.53 -3.86
C ALA A 131 -13.52 -5.19 -3.35
N THR A 132 -14.39 -5.67 -4.23
CA THR A 132 -15.57 -6.43 -3.85
C THR A 132 -15.17 -7.80 -3.33
N THR A 133 -15.69 -8.19 -2.16
CA THR A 133 -15.40 -9.50 -1.56
C THR A 133 -15.83 -10.62 -2.49
N GLY A 134 -14.95 -11.60 -2.70
CA GLY A 134 -15.19 -12.76 -3.56
C GLY A 134 -15.21 -12.47 -5.06
N ILE A 135 -14.71 -11.31 -5.50
CA ILE A 135 -14.65 -10.98 -6.93
C ILE A 135 -13.61 -11.80 -7.69
N LEU A 136 -12.54 -12.20 -7.01
CA LEU A 136 -11.47 -12.97 -7.61
C LEU A 136 -11.94 -14.40 -7.93
N GLN A 137 -11.82 -14.80 -9.19
CA GLN A 137 -12.25 -16.11 -9.71
C GLN A 137 -11.09 -17.10 -9.92
N ALA A 138 -9.87 -16.66 -9.72
CA ALA A 138 -8.67 -17.48 -9.83
C ALA A 138 -7.99 -17.63 -8.46
N ASP A 139 -7.14 -18.64 -8.36
CA ASP A 139 -6.42 -18.94 -7.11
C ASP A 139 -5.33 -17.92 -6.83
N HIS A 140 -5.39 -17.31 -5.67
CA HIS A 140 -4.38 -16.34 -5.23
C HIS A 140 -3.16 -17.07 -4.66
N ILE A 141 -1.95 -16.64 -4.99
CA ILE A 141 -0.68 -17.25 -4.52
C ILE A 141 -0.63 -17.43 -3.00
N ALA A 142 -1.18 -16.46 -2.24
CA ALA A 142 -1.27 -16.54 -0.79
C ALA A 142 -2.19 -17.69 -0.33
N GLN A 143 -3.37 -17.86 -0.96
CA GLN A 143 -4.27 -18.97 -0.66
C GLN A 143 -3.65 -20.32 -1.01
N SER A 144 -2.95 -20.39 -2.15
CA SER A 144 -2.23 -21.60 -2.56
C SER A 144 -1.11 -21.95 -1.56
N ALA A 145 -0.38 -20.93 -1.08
CA ALA A 145 0.66 -21.13 -0.08
C ALA A 145 0.09 -21.67 1.25
N GLU A 146 -1.01 -21.10 1.75
CA GLU A 146 -1.66 -21.59 2.99
C GLU A 146 -2.18 -23.02 2.84
N ARG A 147 -2.82 -23.34 1.71
CA ARG A 147 -3.24 -24.72 1.43
C ARG A 147 -2.08 -25.71 1.36
N SER A 148 -0.89 -25.22 1.03
CA SER A 148 0.35 -26.01 1.04
C SER A 148 1.03 -26.04 2.41
N GLY A 149 0.34 -25.62 3.48
CA GLY A 149 0.83 -25.62 4.86
C GLY A 149 1.88 -24.54 5.15
N LYS A 150 1.91 -23.46 4.37
CA LYS A 150 2.78 -22.31 4.63
C LYS A 150 2.05 -21.28 5.49
N THR A 151 2.79 -20.61 6.36
CA THR A 151 2.29 -19.39 7.02
C THR A 151 2.47 -18.22 6.08
N VAL A 152 1.39 -17.46 5.86
CA VAL A 152 1.38 -16.28 5.00
C VAL A 152 1.16 -15.04 5.85
N VAL A 153 1.93 -14.00 5.60
CA VAL A 153 1.69 -12.64 6.08
C VAL A 153 1.53 -11.74 4.87
N SER A 154 0.37 -11.12 4.72
CA SER A 154 0.10 -10.20 3.62
C SER A 154 0.10 -8.76 4.11
N MET A 155 1.02 -7.95 3.59
CA MET A 155 1.14 -6.54 3.96
C MET A 155 0.82 -5.66 2.76
N GLU A 156 -0.26 -4.90 2.85
CA GLU A 156 -0.74 -3.94 1.84
C GLU A 156 -0.87 -4.52 0.43
N TRP A 157 -0.95 -5.83 0.29
CA TRP A 157 -1.21 -6.44 -1.02
C TRP A 157 -2.66 -6.23 -1.42
N VAL A 158 -2.83 -5.60 -2.58
CA VAL A 158 -4.15 -5.21 -3.07
C VAL A 158 -5.04 -6.43 -3.29
N GLY A 159 -6.20 -6.43 -2.63
CA GLY A 159 -7.22 -7.46 -2.80
C GLY A 159 -7.18 -8.60 -1.80
N THR A 160 -6.11 -8.80 -1.02
CA THR A 160 -6.03 -9.94 -0.08
C THR A 160 -7.11 -9.93 1.00
N ARG A 161 -7.56 -8.76 1.44
CA ARG A 161 -8.68 -8.65 2.39
C ARG A 161 -9.98 -9.23 1.85
N ASN A 162 -10.17 -9.21 0.54
CA ASN A 162 -11.44 -9.54 -0.10
C ASN A 162 -11.48 -10.96 -0.68
N LEU A 163 -10.47 -11.78 -0.37
CA LEU A 163 -10.40 -13.18 -0.81
C LEU A 163 -11.48 -14.04 -0.15
N VAL A 164 -12.00 -15.00 -0.92
CA VAL A 164 -12.90 -16.04 -0.44
C VAL A 164 -12.36 -17.38 -0.92
N PRO A 165 -12.01 -18.29 0.01
CA PRO A 165 -11.95 -18.11 1.47
C PRO A 165 -10.91 -17.06 1.87
N ALA A 166 -11.11 -16.43 3.03
CA ALA A 166 -10.14 -15.49 3.59
C ALA A 166 -8.83 -16.21 3.97
N LEU A 167 -7.72 -15.46 3.99
CA LEU A 167 -6.45 -15.97 4.49
C LEU A 167 -6.53 -16.25 5.98
N GLN A 168 -5.82 -17.27 6.42
CA GLN A 168 -5.70 -17.64 7.84
C GLN A 168 -4.61 -16.82 8.55
N GLY A 169 -3.58 -16.44 7.83
CA GLY A 169 -2.51 -15.61 8.34
C GLY A 169 -2.87 -14.13 8.43
N PRO A 170 -2.00 -13.32 9.05
CA PRO A 170 -2.23 -11.88 9.21
C PRO A 170 -2.33 -11.15 7.87
N VAL A 171 -3.33 -10.28 7.76
CA VAL A 171 -3.51 -9.38 6.61
C VAL A 171 -3.54 -7.94 7.08
N VAL A 172 -2.56 -7.16 6.66
CA VAL A 172 -2.60 -5.69 6.72
C VAL A 172 -3.18 -5.18 5.42
N ASP A 173 -4.34 -4.53 5.52
CA ASP A 173 -5.13 -4.17 4.36
C ASP A 173 -4.57 -2.98 3.60
N PHE A 174 -4.67 -3.04 2.29
CA PHE A 174 -4.47 -1.92 1.39
C PHE A 174 -5.57 -0.87 1.56
N ARG A 175 -5.23 0.42 1.42
CA ARG A 175 -6.16 1.56 1.57
C ARG A 175 -6.68 1.78 3.00
N THR A 176 -5.82 1.63 3.95
CA THR A 176 -6.15 1.99 5.34
C THR A 176 -5.91 3.47 5.65
N PHE A 177 -5.47 4.25 4.68
CA PHE A 177 -5.16 5.66 4.85
C PHE A 177 -6.41 6.55 4.79
N ILE A 178 -6.38 7.59 5.60
CA ILE A 178 -7.35 8.70 5.64
C ILE A 178 -6.60 10.02 5.53
N GLY A 179 -7.24 11.01 4.92
CA GLY A 179 -6.58 12.29 4.63
C GLY A 179 -5.55 12.18 3.50
N GLY A 180 -5.16 13.32 2.98
CA GLY A 180 -4.16 13.44 1.92
C GLY A 180 -2.75 13.59 2.47
N ARG A 181 -1.76 13.19 1.69
CA ARG A 181 -0.36 13.58 1.89
C ARG A 181 -0.15 15.02 1.42
N GLY A 182 0.82 15.70 1.98
CA GLY A 182 1.06 17.09 1.62
C GLY A 182 2.49 17.57 1.83
N ILE A 183 2.74 18.75 1.31
CA ILE A 183 3.95 19.52 1.51
C ILE A 183 3.56 20.89 2.04
N VAL A 184 4.20 21.28 3.12
CA VAL A 184 4.13 22.62 3.70
C VAL A 184 5.43 23.36 3.37
N LEU A 185 5.34 24.58 2.88
CA LEU A 185 6.52 25.31 2.46
C LEU A 185 6.30 26.84 2.52
N ASN A 186 7.37 27.60 2.74
CA ASN A 186 7.36 29.04 2.77
C ASN A 186 7.91 29.72 1.50
N TYR A 187 8.16 28.93 0.46
CA TYR A 187 8.66 29.41 -0.83
C TYR A 187 7.96 28.68 -1.98
N ASP A 188 8.07 29.19 -3.20
CA ASP A 188 7.40 28.59 -4.35
C ASP A 188 8.27 27.53 -5.03
N LEU A 189 7.68 26.39 -5.35
CA LEU A 189 8.32 25.36 -6.16
C LEU A 189 8.06 25.64 -7.65
N PRO A 190 9.09 25.56 -8.53
CA PRO A 190 8.90 25.73 -9.95
C PRO A 190 7.83 24.80 -10.52
N GLY A 191 6.82 25.38 -11.18
CA GLY A 191 5.72 24.64 -11.80
C GLY A 191 4.66 24.08 -10.84
N GLN A 192 4.73 24.42 -9.55
CA GLN A 192 3.78 23.99 -8.53
C GLN A 192 3.26 25.20 -7.75
N PRO A 193 2.19 25.88 -8.23
CA PRO A 193 1.62 27.00 -7.51
C PRO A 193 1.03 26.56 -6.16
N ALA A 194 1.07 27.48 -5.19
CA ALA A 194 0.46 27.29 -3.88
C ALA A 194 -1.02 26.87 -4.00
N GLY A 195 -1.44 25.93 -3.16
CA GLY A 195 -2.79 25.37 -3.19
C GLY A 195 -3.04 24.35 -4.30
N ALA A 196 -2.07 24.10 -5.18
CA ALA A 196 -2.19 23.05 -6.18
C ALA A 196 -2.20 21.66 -5.53
N ASN A 197 -3.07 20.81 -6.05
CA ASN A 197 -3.07 19.39 -5.74
C ASN A 197 -2.53 18.65 -6.96
N ALA A 198 -1.27 18.26 -6.92
CA ALA A 198 -0.64 17.54 -8.02
C ALA A 198 -0.26 16.13 -7.58
N PHE A 199 -0.66 15.14 -8.35
CA PHE A 199 -0.38 13.71 -8.06
C PHE A 199 -0.83 13.26 -6.66
N GLY A 200 -1.93 13.83 -6.15
CA GLY A 200 -2.44 13.53 -4.82
C GLY A 200 -1.62 14.12 -3.67
N VAL A 201 -0.70 15.02 -3.94
CA VAL A 201 0.06 15.80 -2.95
C VAL A 201 -0.55 17.19 -2.85
N GLN A 202 -0.91 17.61 -1.64
CA GLN A 202 -1.38 18.97 -1.37
C GLN A 202 -0.20 19.88 -1.08
N TYR A 203 -0.14 21.03 -1.76
CA TYR A 203 0.87 22.05 -1.51
C TYR A 203 0.26 23.16 -0.66
N GLN A 204 0.71 23.28 0.58
CA GLN A 204 0.25 24.29 1.53
C GLN A 204 1.33 25.37 1.66
N ARG A 205 1.06 26.52 1.06
CA ARG A 205 1.89 27.73 1.25
C ARG A 205 1.64 28.27 2.64
N ILE A 206 2.68 28.55 3.38
CA ILE A 206 2.62 29.05 4.76
C ILE A 206 3.52 30.26 4.92
N ASP A 207 3.19 31.07 5.89
CA ASP A 207 4.06 32.10 6.42
C ASP A 207 4.61 31.66 7.78
N LEU A 208 5.83 32.08 8.09
CA LEU A 208 6.45 31.87 9.38
C LEU A 208 6.24 33.11 10.24
N ALA A 209 5.65 32.91 11.41
CA ALA A 209 5.48 33.95 12.43
C ALA A 209 6.40 33.72 13.62
N ASP A 210 6.62 34.72 14.45
CA ASP A 210 7.29 34.54 15.72
C ASP A 210 6.51 33.57 16.62
N ALA A 211 7.21 32.68 17.31
CA ALA A 211 6.58 31.70 18.15
C ALA A 211 5.92 32.36 19.37
N ALA A 212 4.65 32.06 19.59
CA ALA A 212 3.88 32.59 20.69
C ALA A 212 2.97 31.52 21.33
N GLY A 213 2.82 31.59 22.64
CA GLY A 213 1.94 30.70 23.40
C GLY A 213 2.48 29.27 23.60
N TRP A 214 3.73 29.01 23.29
CA TRP A 214 4.39 27.72 23.48
C TRP A 214 4.82 27.53 24.97
N THR A 215 4.69 26.31 25.43
CA THR A 215 5.14 25.87 26.77
C THR A 215 5.93 24.57 26.63
N ASN A 216 6.84 24.32 27.55
CA ASN A 216 7.64 23.09 27.61
C ASN A 216 8.36 22.76 26.28
N VAL A 217 8.81 23.78 25.59
CA VAL A 217 9.62 23.62 24.34
C VAL A 217 11.11 23.72 24.69
N PRO A 218 11.99 23.15 23.85
CA PRO A 218 13.43 23.40 23.97
C PRO A 218 13.74 24.90 23.87
N ALA A 219 14.82 25.31 24.54
CA ALA A 219 15.35 26.66 24.39
C ALA A 219 15.73 26.89 22.91
N SER A 220 15.51 28.10 22.45
CA SER A 220 15.98 28.54 21.13
C SER A 220 16.97 29.66 21.29
N PHE A 221 18.13 29.57 20.65
CA PHE A 221 19.18 30.58 20.71
C PHE A 221 18.99 31.71 19.68
N SER A 222 18.03 31.52 18.77
CA SER A 222 17.46 32.56 17.90
C SER A 222 15.96 32.73 18.18
N PRO A 223 15.31 33.85 17.80
CA PRO A 223 13.87 34.02 17.98
C PRO A 223 13.07 32.93 17.29
N ALA A 224 12.52 31.98 18.05
CA ALA A 224 11.83 30.83 17.51
C ALA A 224 10.65 31.22 16.61
N LYS A 225 10.40 30.42 15.57
CA LYS A 225 9.34 30.63 14.61
C LYS A 225 8.26 29.55 14.71
N GLN A 226 7.09 29.87 14.19
CA GLN A 226 5.97 28.92 14.18
C GLN A 226 5.20 28.99 12.87
N THR A 227 4.52 27.88 12.58
CA THR A 227 3.49 27.77 11.55
C THR A 227 2.55 26.61 11.91
N SER A 228 1.64 26.24 11.02
CA SER A 228 0.79 25.07 11.17
C SER A 228 0.51 24.42 9.82
N PHE A 229 0.09 23.15 9.85
CA PHE A 229 -0.42 22.46 8.68
C PHE A 229 -1.60 21.56 9.02
N THR A 230 -2.33 21.11 8.00
CA THR A 230 -3.56 20.35 8.20
C THR A 230 -3.64 19.16 7.27
N HIS A 231 -3.98 17.99 7.83
CA HIS A 231 -4.52 16.87 7.07
C HIS A 231 -6.01 17.13 6.82
N ASN A 232 -6.36 17.48 5.58
CA ASN A 232 -7.74 17.79 5.22
C ASN A 232 -8.60 16.52 5.16
N ASN A 233 -9.20 16.17 6.28
CA ASN A 233 -10.16 15.07 6.37
C ASN A 233 -11.10 15.28 7.56
N SER A 234 -12.40 15.19 7.32
CA SER A 234 -13.42 15.41 8.34
C SER A 234 -13.37 14.41 9.49
N GLN A 235 -12.86 13.20 9.29
CA GLN A 235 -12.71 12.20 10.33
C GLN A 235 -11.62 12.56 11.35
N LEU A 236 -10.66 13.38 10.96
CA LEU A 236 -9.59 13.83 11.84
C LEU A 236 -9.99 15.05 12.66
N ALA A 237 -10.84 15.91 12.15
CA ALA A 237 -11.28 17.16 12.78
C ALA A 237 -10.07 17.95 13.35
N ALA A 238 -10.14 18.38 14.60
CA ALA A 238 -9.03 19.08 15.25
C ALA A 238 -7.74 18.24 15.38
N ASN A 239 -7.84 16.91 15.42
CA ASN A 239 -6.67 16.01 15.49
C ASN A 239 -5.89 15.97 14.16
N GLY A 240 -6.42 16.54 13.09
CA GLY A 240 -5.72 16.70 11.83
C GLY A 240 -4.93 18.00 11.69
N VAL A 241 -4.96 18.89 12.70
CA VAL A 241 -4.23 20.16 12.71
C VAL A 241 -2.98 20.04 13.57
N TRP A 242 -1.86 20.53 13.04
CA TRP A 242 -0.54 20.40 13.64
C TRP A 242 0.12 21.76 13.75
N ASP A 243 0.53 22.11 14.98
CA ASP A 243 1.37 23.27 15.24
C ASP A 243 2.84 22.90 15.12
N VAL A 244 3.60 23.76 14.47
CA VAL A 244 5.03 23.59 14.18
C VAL A 244 5.82 24.68 14.86
N TYR A 245 6.80 24.28 15.65
CA TYR A 245 7.77 25.15 16.29
C TYR A 245 9.14 24.92 15.67
N ILE A 246 9.76 25.99 15.18
CA ILE A 246 11.05 25.94 14.51
C ILE A 246 12.04 26.73 15.36
N TYR A 247 13.16 26.10 15.71
CA TYR A 247 14.07 26.69 16.65
C TYR A 247 15.54 26.41 16.29
N ASP A 248 16.39 27.22 16.86
CA ASP A 248 17.84 27.13 16.81
C ASP A 248 18.31 26.44 18.08
N SER A 249 18.89 25.23 17.95
CA SER A 249 19.29 24.42 19.09
C SER A 249 20.72 24.67 19.56
N THR A 250 21.48 25.54 18.90
CA THR A 250 22.92 25.73 19.10
C THR A 250 23.25 27.14 19.60
N ASP A 251 23.90 27.26 20.75
CA ASP A 251 24.35 28.53 21.31
C ASP A 251 25.73 28.90 20.77
N ASP A 252 25.79 29.35 19.52
CA ASP A 252 27.03 29.73 18.85
C ASP A 252 27.09 31.20 18.38
N GLY A 253 26.05 31.96 18.71
CA GLY A 253 25.92 33.38 18.33
C GLY A 253 25.53 33.60 16.89
N THR A 254 25.21 32.55 16.15
CA THR A 254 24.76 32.59 14.76
C THR A 254 23.28 32.25 14.69
N VAL A 255 22.53 32.89 13.80
CA VAL A 255 21.14 32.48 13.54
C VAL A 255 21.18 31.27 12.65
N ASP A 256 20.86 30.08 13.23
CA ASP A 256 20.90 28.82 12.50
C ASP A 256 19.77 27.87 12.93
N TYR A 257 18.61 28.05 12.32
CA TYR A 257 17.45 27.19 12.58
C TYR A 257 17.71 25.76 12.07
N ASP A 258 17.80 24.81 12.99
CA ASP A 258 18.21 23.44 12.71
C ASP A 258 17.20 22.38 13.19
N ARG A 259 16.14 22.76 13.92
CA ARG A 259 15.17 21.85 14.51
C ARG A 259 13.72 22.25 14.27
N VAL A 260 12.91 21.21 14.07
CA VAL A 260 11.45 21.32 13.88
C VAL A 260 10.73 20.42 14.87
N LEU A 261 9.95 21.01 15.75
CA LEU A 261 9.10 20.32 16.72
C LEU A 261 7.65 20.43 16.26
N VAL A 262 6.92 19.32 16.31
CA VAL A 262 5.51 19.23 15.85
C VAL A 262 4.64 18.73 17.00
N VAL A 263 3.53 19.44 17.23
CA VAL A 263 2.55 19.12 18.27
C VAL A 263 1.16 19.09 17.64
N SER A 264 0.28 18.19 18.10
CA SER A 264 -1.13 18.27 17.71
C SER A 264 -1.76 19.54 18.27
N ALA A 265 -2.45 20.30 17.43
CA ALA A 265 -3.13 21.52 17.86
C ALA A 265 -4.21 21.25 18.94
N ALA A 266 -4.76 20.04 18.99
CA ALA A 266 -5.68 19.60 20.04
C ALA A 266 -5.03 19.56 21.44
N ASN A 267 -3.70 19.48 21.51
CA ASN A 267 -2.93 19.46 22.77
C ASN A 267 -2.47 20.86 23.21
N GLY A 268 -2.87 21.90 22.47
CA GLY A 268 -2.27 23.23 22.60
C GLY A 268 -0.78 23.21 22.22
N LYS A 269 -0.11 24.30 22.29
CA LYS A 269 1.32 24.46 21.94
C LYS A 269 2.24 23.97 23.07
N ASN A 270 2.00 22.75 23.59
CA ASN A 270 2.78 22.15 24.65
C ASN A 270 3.85 21.19 24.08
N GLY A 271 5.10 21.61 24.07
CA GLY A 271 6.22 20.84 23.55
C GLY A 271 6.47 19.51 24.25
N ALA A 272 6.03 19.33 25.50
CA ALA A 272 6.10 18.04 26.18
C ALA A 272 5.21 16.96 25.53
N LEU A 273 4.25 17.37 24.70
CA LEU A 273 3.36 16.49 23.94
C LEU A 273 3.72 16.45 22.45
N ALA A 274 4.96 16.81 22.11
CA ALA A 274 5.43 16.77 20.74
C ALA A 274 5.41 15.34 20.19
N VAL A 275 4.92 15.22 18.97
CA VAL A 275 4.93 13.96 18.20
C VAL A 275 6.21 13.81 17.39
N ALA A 276 6.93 14.90 17.15
CA ALA A 276 8.20 14.92 16.45
C ALA A 276 9.09 16.08 16.92
N ASN A 277 10.40 15.85 16.90
CA ASN A 277 11.44 16.87 17.06
C ASN A 277 12.65 16.45 16.23
N VAL A 278 12.72 16.93 15.00
CA VAL A 278 13.65 16.42 13.99
C VAL A 278 14.42 17.51 13.28
N PRO A 279 15.66 17.25 12.88
CA PRO A 279 16.42 18.11 11.99
C PRO A 279 16.00 17.91 10.53
N GLN A 280 16.63 18.67 9.63
CA GLN A 280 16.49 18.43 8.20
C GLN A 280 16.94 17.02 7.81
N GLY A 281 16.20 16.40 6.90
CA GLY A 281 16.53 15.12 6.29
C GLY A 281 16.04 13.89 7.06
N GLU A 282 15.62 14.04 8.31
CA GLU A 282 15.13 12.93 9.13
C GLU A 282 13.61 12.72 9.02
N TRP A 283 13.19 11.47 9.23
CA TRP A 283 11.81 11.07 9.33
C TRP A 283 11.36 10.98 10.80
N ALA A 284 10.11 11.34 11.05
CA ALA A 284 9.45 11.08 12.32
C ALA A 284 8.13 10.34 12.11
N ASP A 285 7.79 9.49 13.09
CA ASP A 285 6.51 8.77 13.19
C ASP A 285 5.62 9.53 14.17
N ALA A 286 4.49 10.04 13.69
CA ALA A 286 3.52 10.77 14.47
C ALA A 286 2.24 9.95 14.66
N LYS A 287 1.76 9.87 15.90
CA LYS A 287 0.52 9.16 16.26
C LYS A 287 -0.59 10.11 16.61
N LEU A 288 -1.81 9.71 16.30
CA LEU A 288 -3.03 10.45 16.60
C LEU A 288 -4.20 9.50 16.87
N THR A 289 -5.29 10.05 17.40
CA THR A 289 -6.57 9.35 17.50
C THR A 289 -7.56 9.92 16.48
N ILE A 290 -8.27 9.07 15.76
CA ILE A 290 -9.30 9.48 14.83
C ILE A 290 -10.47 10.07 15.62
N ALA A 291 -10.89 11.29 15.25
CA ALA A 291 -11.84 12.06 16.07
C ALA A 291 -13.31 11.70 15.80
N SER A 292 -13.67 11.26 14.60
CA SER A 292 -15.07 11.09 14.21
C SER A 292 -15.28 10.03 13.13
N GLY A 293 -16.55 9.72 12.81
CA GLY A 293 -16.94 8.72 11.83
C GLY A 293 -16.90 7.30 12.40
N SER A 294 -17.01 6.30 11.53
CA SER A 294 -17.00 4.87 11.91
C SER A 294 -15.69 4.38 12.53
N LEU A 295 -14.65 5.19 12.46
CA LEU A 295 -13.31 4.88 12.94
C LEU A 295 -12.94 5.70 14.18
N ALA A 296 -13.88 6.47 14.74
CA ALA A 296 -13.63 7.30 15.92
C ALA A 296 -13.06 6.48 17.08
N GLY A 297 -12.07 7.04 17.77
CA GLY A 297 -11.37 6.39 18.88
C GLY A 297 -10.24 5.46 18.48
N LEU A 298 -10.10 5.10 17.19
CA LEU A 298 -8.99 4.25 16.73
C LEU A 298 -7.69 5.05 16.62
N THR A 299 -6.59 4.38 16.93
CA THR A 299 -5.25 4.92 16.74
C THR A 299 -4.89 4.94 15.26
N ALA A 300 -4.23 6.00 14.84
CA ALA A 300 -3.69 6.18 13.51
C ALA A 300 -2.32 6.86 13.60
N GLY A 301 -1.60 6.91 12.50
CA GLY A 301 -0.30 7.56 12.44
C GLY A 301 0.02 8.03 11.03
N PHE A 302 1.03 8.86 10.94
CA PHE A 302 1.61 9.30 9.68
C PHE A 302 3.10 9.57 9.88
N TYR A 303 3.83 9.61 8.78
CA TYR A 303 5.23 10.00 8.78
C TYR A 303 5.37 11.43 8.29
N LEU A 304 6.32 12.14 8.86
CA LEU A 304 6.73 13.45 8.39
C LEU A 304 8.25 13.52 8.19
N LYS A 305 8.67 14.41 7.30
CA LYS A 305 10.08 14.65 7.02
C LYS A 305 10.31 16.13 6.75
N VAL A 306 11.30 16.71 7.41
CA VAL A 306 11.80 18.04 7.05
C VAL A 306 12.71 17.90 5.83
N ILE A 307 12.29 18.46 4.71
CA ILE A 307 13.02 18.36 3.42
C ILE A 307 14.02 19.49 3.30
N ASP A 308 13.58 20.72 3.53
CA ASP A 308 14.44 21.91 3.55
C ASP A 308 14.27 22.66 4.85
N LEU A 309 15.36 23.05 5.44
CA LEU A 309 15.45 23.92 6.60
C LEU A 309 16.78 24.68 6.51
N THR A 310 16.73 25.88 5.90
CA THR A 310 17.93 26.74 5.88
C THR A 310 18.05 27.48 7.19
N GLY A 311 19.28 27.70 7.65
CA GLY A 311 19.55 28.37 8.93
C GLY A 311 18.91 29.75 9.05
N ASP A 312 18.71 30.46 7.93
CA ASP A 312 18.05 31.76 7.85
C ASP A 312 16.53 31.66 7.59
N LEU A 313 15.97 30.47 7.48
CA LEU A 313 14.58 30.19 7.12
C LEU A 313 14.12 30.78 5.78
N SER A 314 15.04 31.10 4.90
CA SER A 314 14.68 31.48 3.52
C SER A 314 13.98 30.32 2.80
N LYS A 315 14.25 29.08 3.22
CA LYS A 315 13.57 27.87 2.76
C LYS A 315 13.20 26.96 3.94
N PHE A 316 11.92 26.74 4.07
CA PHE A 316 11.34 25.72 4.93
C PHE A 316 10.41 24.84 4.13
N ARG A 317 10.59 23.52 4.18
CA ARG A 317 9.72 22.56 3.52
C ARG A 317 9.62 21.28 4.36
N LEU A 318 8.38 20.95 4.71
CA LEU A 318 8.04 19.74 5.44
C LEU A 318 7.06 18.91 4.60
N TYR A 319 7.35 17.64 4.44
CA TYR A 319 6.48 16.64 3.84
C TYR A 319 5.78 15.83 4.93
N PHE A 320 4.52 15.48 4.70
CA PHE A 320 3.78 14.54 5.54
C PHE A 320 2.99 13.54 4.68
N THR A 321 2.93 12.30 5.14
CA THR A 321 2.18 11.24 4.47
C THR A 321 0.69 11.34 4.80
N SER A 322 -0.13 10.57 4.09
CA SER A 322 -1.50 10.29 4.51
C SER A 322 -1.49 9.65 5.89
N VAL A 323 -2.56 9.86 6.64
CA VAL A 323 -2.76 9.19 7.92
C VAL A 323 -3.18 7.76 7.69
N GLN A 324 -2.49 6.80 8.29
CA GLN A 324 -2.81 5.39 8.24
C GLN A 324 -3.29 4.90 9.60
N ARG A 325 -4.22 3.96 9.59
CA ARG A 325 -4.71 3.35 10.81
C ARG A 325 -3.67 2.38 11.33
N ALA A 326 -3.32 2.53 12.60
CA ALA A 326 -2.36 1.69 13.29
C ALA A 326 -3.04 0.60 14.15
N ASN A 327 -4.36 0.47 14.09
CA ASN A 327 -5.10 -0.52 14.85
C ASN A 327 -5.02 -1.88 14.17
N ALA A 328 -4.37 -2.82 14.82
CA ALA A 328 -4.17 -4.17 14.32
C ALA A 328 -5.48 -4.94 14.08
N THR A 329 -6.46 -4.78 14.96
CA THR A 329 -7.79 -5.41 14.81
C THR A 329 -8.50 -4.99 13.54
N TYR A 330 -8.22 -3.78 13.09
CA TYR A 330 -8.82 -3.23 11.92
C TYR A 330 -8.20 -3.78 10.62
N ASN A 331 -6.90 -3.98 10.62
CA ASN A 331 -6.15 -4.36 9.43
C ASN A 331 -5.86 -5.86 9.36
N ALA A 332 -5.90 -6.55 10.47
CA ALA A 332 -5.55 -7.96 10.51
C ALA A 332 -6.78 -8.85 10.32
N LEU A 333 -6.70 -9.73 9.38
CA LEU A 333 -7.63 -10.80 9.12
C LEU A 333 -6.94 -12.13 9.40
N GLY A 334 -6.45 -12.29 10.57
CA GLY A 334 -5.79 -13.52 11.02
C GLY A 334 -6.46 -14.09 12.25
N PRO A 335 -5.94 -15.21 12.79
CA PRO A 335 -6.37 -15.76 14.06
C PRO A 335 -6.30 -14.73 15.18
N ALA A 336 -7.15 -14.85 16.19
CA ALA A 336 -7.13 -13.95 17.34
C ALA A 336 -5.74 -13.90 17.97
N GLY A 337 -5.20 -12.71 18.16
CA GLY A 337 -3.85 -12.49 18.69
C GLY A 337 -2.72 -12.51 17.65
N SER A 338 -3.03 -12.64 16.35
CA SER A 338 -2.03 -12.58 15.27
C SER A 338 -1.77 -11.15 14.77
N ALA A 339 -2.38 -10.15 15.37
CA ALA A 339 -2.30 -8.75 14.97
C ALA A 339 -1.30 -7.97 15.82
#